data_cfc367dac54bb4c8fdd2f12f15e4cbc9
#
_entry.id   cfc367dac54bb4c8fdd2f12f15e4cbc9
#
_cell.length_a   1.000
_cell.length_b   1.000
_cell.length_c   1.000
_cell.angle_alpha   90.00
_cell.angle_beta   90.00
_cell.angle_gamma   90.00
#
_symmetry.space_group_name_H-M   'P 1'
#
loop_
_entity.id
_entity.type
_entity.pdbx_description
1 polymer ?
#
loop_
_entity_poly.entity_id
_entity_poly.type
_entity_poly.pdbx_seq_one_letter_code
_entity_poly.pdbx_strand_id
1 'polypeptide(L)'
;MVAHRGAGDLEMPEASLAAYSNAVATACDIVKLDLLETKDGVAVMGHDVDLYRAMKWATRVCDVTYDEIVARGFLVPVGGYAHERIVRLDEALAVVRDIPQFWIDFKRFSPEFAENVLATFRQAGIDESRLMVATFSEAALAYMREHHPAIRRVGHVGIWQDEERGRWHSTVGGSSRTREEQIEAVVGWRDRFGLFGVNMRVLYGITTPADVAYLQRQGLWVSLWFVQSAEMAAEYRDAGADAFVTDHVSEARRGLGIPPPSR
;
A
#
# COMPACT_ATOMS: atom_id res chain seq x y z
N MET A 1 -3.17 1.12 -12.04
CA MET A 1 -2.37 0.02 -11.42
C MET A 1 -1.58 0.57 -10.26
N VAL A 2 -1.55 -0.11 -9.12
CA VAL A 2 -0.75 0.24 -7.94
C VAL A 2 0.44 -0.71 -7.86
N ALA A 3 1.64 -0.17 -8.01
CA ALA A 3 2.88 -0.93 -7.87
C ALA A 3 3.12 -1.23 -6.38
N HIS A 4 2.91 -2.49 -5.99
CA HIS A 4 3.08 -2.94 -4.63
C HIS A 4 4.57 -2.98 -4.26
N ARG A 5 5.01 -2.18 -3.26
CA ARG A 5 6.41 -2.11 -2.80
C ARG A 5 7.44 -1.90 -3.92
N GLY A 6 7.07 -1.14 -4.95
CA GLY A 6 7.85 -0.94 -6.15
C GLY A 6 7.58 -1.92 -7.29
N ALA A 7 6.74 -2.96 -7.08
CA ALA A 7 6.39 -3.98 -8.08
C ALA A 7 7.61 -4.68 -8.70
N GLY A 8 8.39 -5.34 -7.86
CA GLY A 8 9.60 -6.06 -8.29
C GLY A 8 9.34 -7.36 -9.05
N ASP A 9 8.10 -7.69 -9.40
CA ASP A 9 7.67 -8.95 -10.04
C ASP A 9 8.25 -10.21 -9.36
N LEU A 10 8.55 -10.11 -8.06
CA LEU A 10 9.25 -11.12 -7.25
C LEU A 10 10.68 -11.45 -7.73
N GLU A 11 11.19 -10.73 -8.72
CA GLU A 11 12.53 -10.94 -9.30
C GLU A 11 13.60 -10.04 -8.68
N MET A 12 13.19 -9.06 -7.87
CA MET A 12 14.07 -8.13 -7.15
C MET A 12 13.59 -7.88 -5.73
N PRO A 13 14.46 -7.45 -4.81
CA PRO A 13 14.07 -7.15 -3.44
C PRO A 13 12.98 -6.08 -3.38
N GLU A 14 11.90 -6.34 -2.65
CA GLU A 14 10.85 -5.36 -2.44
C GLU A 14 11.36 -4.08 -1.76
N ALA A 15 10.74 -2.96 -2.03
CA ALA A 15 11.10 -1.66 -1.45
C ALA A 15 12.56 -1.21 -1.67
N SER A 16 13.22 -1.79 -2.68
CA SER A 16 14.57 -1.41 -3.14
C SER A 16 14.53 -0.37 -4.26
N LEU A 17 15.65 0.26 -4.56
CA LEU A 17 15.74 1.17 -5.72
C LEU A 17 15.48 0.44 -7.04
N ALA A 18 15.90 -0.83 -7.15
CA ALA A 18 15.58 -1.66 -8.31
C ALA A 18 14.06 -1.82 -8.50
N ALA A 19 13.34 -2.16 -7.40
CA ALA A 19 11.89 -2.30 -7.45
C ALA A 19 11.19 -0.98 -7.82
N TYR A 20 11.59 0.15 -7.25
CA TYR A 20 11.03 1.46 -7.61
C TYR A 20 11.35 1.88 -9.05
N SER A 21 12.53 1.53 -9.56
CA SER A 21 12.87 1.73 -10.97
C SER A 21 11.98 0.89 -11.89
N ASN A 22 11.64 -0.34 -11.48
CA ASN A 22 10.68 -1.17 -12.19
C ASN A 22 9.26 -0.59 -12.18
N ALA A 23 8.82 0.01 -11.07
CA ALA A 23 7.53 0.72 -11.04
C ALA A 23 7.44 1.82 -12.10
N VAL A 24 8.53 2.58 -12.30
CA VAL A 24 8.63 3.59 -13.37
C VAL A 24 8.62 2.91 -14.74
N ALA A 25 9.43 1.86 -14.94
CA ALA A 25 9.55 1.17 -16.23
C ALA A 25 8.24 0.50 -16.67
N THR A 26 7.42 0.04 -15.72
CA THR A 26 6.11 -0.57 -15.99
C THR A 26 4.97 0.45 -16.10
N ALA A 27 5.28 1.75 -15.96
CA ALA A 27 4.33 2.86 -16.03
C ALA A 27 3.11 2.63 -15.13
N CYS A 28 3.33 2.35 -13.86
CA CYS A 28 2.25 2.27 -12.89
C CYS A 28 1.61 3.66 -12.68
N ASP A 29 0.33 3.68 -12.34
CA ASP A 29 -0.40 4.93 -12.08
C ASP A 29 -0.16 5.42 -10.64
N ILE A 30 0.07 4.49 -9.73
CA ILE A 30 0.26 4.72 -8.30
C ILE A 30 1.42 3.85 -7.82
N VAL A 31 2.35 4.43 -7.09
CA VAL A 31 3.40 3.67 -6.38
C VAL A 31 3.08 3.59 -4.89
N LYS A 32 3.07 2.37 -4.34
CA LYS A 32 2.88 2.13 -2.91
C LYS A 32 4.22 2.21 -2.18
N LEU A 33 4.24 3.08 -1.18
CA LEU A 33 5.38 3.37 -0.32
C LEU A 33 5.05 2.92 1.11
N ASP A 34 5.58 1.78 1.51
CA ASP A 34 5.50 1.28 2.88
C ASP A 34 6.57 1.96 3.72
N LEU A 35 6.19 2.69 4.77
CA LEU A 35 7.07 3.57 5.51
C LEU A 35 7.25 3.15 6.96
N LEU A 36 8.51 3.15 7.37
CA LEU A 36 8.98 2.93 8.74
C LEU A 36 9.87 4.08 9.17
N GLU A 37 9.96 4.30 10.46
CA GLU A 37 10.83 5.29 11.08
C GLU A 37 11.95 4.61 11.84
N THR A 38 13.19 5.02 11.59
CA THR A 38 14.36 4.58 12.34
C THR A 38 14.43 5.30 13.70
N LYS A 39 15.32 4.83 14.59
CA LYS A 39 15.55 5.44 15.91
C LYS A 39 15.93 6.92 15.84
N ASP A 40 16.64 7.34 14.82
CA ASP A 40 17.07 8.71 14.55
C ASP A 40 16.10 9.51 13.66
N GLY A 41 14.87 9.01 13.46
CA GLY A 41 13.80 9.73 12.79
C GLY A 41 13.87 9.71 11.25
N VAL A 42 14.73 8.88 10.66
CA VAL A 42 14.81 8.75 9.20
C VAL A 42 13.67 7.91 8.67
N ALA A 43 12.92 8.43 7.69
CA ALA A 43 11.89 7.68 6.98
C ALA A 43 12.53 6.71 5.98
N VAL A 44 12.29 5.41 6.16
CA VAL A 44 12.83 4.34 5.32
C VAL A 44 11.73 3.48 4.72
N MET A 45 12.05 2.87 3.59
CA MET A 45 11.15 1.98 2.87
C MET A 45 11.21 0.57 3.46
N GLY A 46 10.07 0.02 3.87
CA GLY A 46 10.00 -1.33 4.41
C GLY A 46 8.60 -1.69 4.89
N HIS A 47 8.22 -2.95 4.71
CA HIS A 47 6.88 -3.42 5.09
C HIS A 47 6.81 -3.91 6.54
N ASP A 48 7.78 -4.72 6.96
CA ASP A 48 7.78 -5.34 8.28
C ASP A 48 8.44 -4.41 9.30
N VAL A 49 7.91 -4.36 10.50
CA VAL A 49 8.45 -3.51 11.58
C VAL A 49 9.83 -3.96 12.07
N ASP A 50 10.24 -5.18 11.71
CA ASP A 50 11.59 -5.73 11.94
C ASP A 50 12.33 -5.99 10.62
N LEU A 51 13.65 -6.16 10.75
CA LEU A 51 14.56 -6.36 9.61
C LEU A 51 14.85 -7.83 9.29
N TYR A 52 14.16 -8.77 9.96
CA TYR A 52 14.51 -10.19 9.82
C TYR A 52 14.28 -10.72 8.41
N ARG A 53 13.09 -10.44 7.82
CA ARG A 53 12.79 -10.89 6.47
C ARG A 53 13.68 -10.20 5.43
N ALA A 54 13.87 -8.89 5.57
CA ALA A 54 14.61 -8.07 4.62
C ALA A 54 16.13 -8.27 4.68
N MET A 55 16.71 -8.45 5.87
CA MET A 55 18.17 -8.44 6.07
C MET A 55 18.69 -9.61 6.94
N LYS A 56 17.83 -10.57 7.35
CA LYS A 56 18.17 -11.63 8.34
C LYS A 56 18.72 -11.04 9.64
N TRP A 57 18.19 -9.90 10.05
CA TRP A 57 18.57 -9.23 11.26
C TRP A 57 17.37 -9.09 12.20
N ALA A 58 17.37 -9.84 13.33
CA ALA A 58 16.28 -9.87 14.30
C ALA A 58 16.27 -8.61 15.17
N THR A 59 15.99 -7.46 14.56
CA THR A 59 15.87 -6.16 15.23
C THR A 59 14.75 -5.36 14.60
N ARG A 60 14.16 -4.43 15.36
CA ARG A 60 13.11 -3.54 14.83
C ARG A 60 13.75 -2.32 14.20
N VAL A 61 13.15 -1.80 13.15
CA VAL A 61 13.63 -0.59 12.47
C VAL A 61 13.74 0.59 13.42
N CYS A 62 12.77 0.77 14.32
CA CYS A 62 12.75 1.90 15.27
C CYS A 62 13.76 1.77 16.45
N ASP A 63 14.46 0.66 16.58
CA ASP A 63 15.44 0.44 17.63
C ASP A 63 16.87 0.76 17.17
N VAL A 64 17.07 1.01 15.87
CA VAL A 64 18.37 1.28 15.24
C VAL A 64 18.35 2.55 14.40
N THR A 65 19.51 3.19 14.25
CA THR A 65 19.70 4.35 13.38
C THR A 65 19.81 3.91 11.91
N TYR A 66 19.63 4.86 10.98
CA TYR A 66 19.84 4.57 9.57
C TYR A 66 21.29 4.16 9.26
N ASP A 67 22.27 4.80 9.91
CA ASP A 67 23.68 4.45 9.74
C ASP A 67 23.99 3.01 10.21
N GLU A 68 23.36 2.55 11.30
CA GLU A 68 23.48 1.15 11.74
C GLU A 68 22.88 0.17 10.72
N ILE A 69 21.75 0.52 10.08
CA ILE A 69 21.16 -0.26 8.99
C ILE A 69 22.12 -0.33 7.79
N VAL A 70 22.69 0.80 7.38
CA VAL A 70 23.67 0.85 6.29
C VAL A 70 24.92 0.03 6.60
N ALA A 71 25.45 0.14 7.81
CA ALA A 71 26.61 -0.62 8.26
C ALA A 71 26.33 -2.13 8.31
N ARG A 72 25.08 -2.55 8.55
CA ARG A 72 24.69 -3.97 8.50
C ARG A 72 24.78 -4.56 7.10
N GLY A 73 24.61 -3.76 6.04
CA GLY A 73 24.86 -4.15 4.66
C GLY A 73 23.61 -4.23 3.79
N PHE A 74 23.50 -5.31 3.02
CA PHE A 74 22.52 -5.43 1.94
C PHE A 74 21.27 -6.19 2.35
N LEU A 75 20.20 -5.99 1.58
CA LEU A 75 19.00 -6.80 1.61
C LEU A 75 19.33 -8.27 1.23
N VAL A 76 18.47 -9.18 1.66
CA VAL A 76 18.53 -10.57 1.18
C VAL A 76 18.43 -10.56 -0.34
N PRO A 77 19.39 -11.16 -1.05
CA PRO A 77 19.38 -11.15 -2.51
C PRO A 77 18.15 -11.85 -3.09
N VAL A 78 17.59 -11.25 -4.13
CA VAL A 78 16.51 -11.81 -4.92
C VAL A 78 16.92 -11.68 -6.40
N GLY A 79 16.80 -12.75 -7.17
CA GLY A 79 17.25 -12.76 -8.57
C GLY A 79 18.73 -12.40 -8.69
N GLY A 80 19.07 -11.49 -9.60
CA GLY A 80 20.42 -10.96 -9.80
C GLY A 80 20.80 -9.78 -8.90
N TYR A 81 19.93 -9.36 -7.97
CA TYR A 81 20.08 -8.15 -7.17
C TYR A 81 20.72 -8.46 -5.82
N ALA A 82 22.04 -8.49 -5.76
CA ALA A 82 22.81 -8.85 -4.57
C ALA A 82 23.26 -7.66 -3.70
N HIS A 83 23.06 -6.42 -4.17
CA HIS A 83 23.60 -5.21 -3.52
C HIS A 83 22.56 -4.14 -3.23
N GLU A 84 21.27 -4.50 -3.25
CA GLU A 84 20.20 -3.60 -2.87
C GLU A 84 20.23 -3.36 -1.35
N ARG A 85 19.82 -2.14 -0.93
CA ARG A 85 19.81 -1.70 0.46
C ARG A 85 18.42 -1.25 0.89
N ILE A 86 18.21 -1.10 2.18
CA ILE A 86 17.10 -0.33 2.71
C ILE A 86 17.22 1.10 2.19
N VAL A 87 16.16 1.60 1.59
CA VAL A 87 16.11 2.90 0.90
C VAL A 87 15.45 3.92 1.80
N ARG A 88 15.98 5.14 1.84
CA ARG A 88 15.30 6.27 2.46
C ARG A 88 14.18 6.78 1.55
N LEU A 89 13.21 7.46 2.16
CA LEU A 89 12.08 8.03 1.40
C LEU A 89 12.56 9.03 0.33
N ASP A 90 13.49 9.91 0.65
CA ASP A 90 14.01 10.90 -0.30
C ASP A 90 14.72 10.25 -1.51
N GLU A 91 15.46 9.16 -1.29
CA GLU A 91 16.09 8.38 -2.36
C GLU A 91 15.04 7.70 -3.26
N ALA A 92 14.01 7.09 -2.65
CA ALA A 92 12.90 6.49 -3.41
C ALA A 92 12.17 7.56 -4.25
N LEU A 93 11.86 8.73 -3.66
CA LEU A 93 11.18 9.82 -4.34
C LEU A 93 12.00 10.38 -5.51
N ALA A 94 13.32 10.39 -5.43
CA ALA A 94 14.17 10.80 -6.55
C ALA A 94 13.99 9.91 -7.79
N VAL A 95 13.69 8.62 -7.58
CA VAL A 95 13.42 7.65 -8.67
C VAL A 95 11.99 7.75 -9.18
N VAL A 96 11.00 7.82 -8.27
CA VAL A 96 9.57 7.68 -8.63
C VAL A 96 8.83 9.01 -8.79
N ARG A 97 9.51 10.14 -8.75
CA ARG A 97 8.91 11.50 -8.72
C ARG A 97 7.89 11.78 -9.84
N ASP A 98 8.04 11.14 -11.00
CA ASP A 98 7.19 11.36 -12.16
C ASP A 98 5.98 10.42 -12.22
N ILE A 99 5.86 9.44 -11.31
CA ILE A 99 4.68 8.59 -11.18
C ILE A 99 3.49 9.48 -10.75
N PRO A 100 2.31 9.34 -11.38
CA PRO A 100 1.19 10.27 -11.15
C PRO A 100 0.73 10.39 -9.71
N GLN A 101 0.71 9.29 -8.94
CA GLN A 101 0.20 9.27 -7.56
C GLN A 101 1.05 8.42 -6.63
N PHE A 102 1.02 8.78 -5.35
CA PHE A 102 1.74 8.12 -4.27
C PHE A 102 0.77 7.61 -3.22
N TRP A 103 0.94 6.34 -2.86
CA TRP A 103 0.19 5.68 -1.82
C TRP A 103 1.10 5.49 -0.60
N ILE A 104 0.89 6.29 0.43
CA ILE A 104 1.64 6.27 1.68
C ILE A 104 0.98 5.27 2.64
N ASP A 105 1.74 4.27 3.09
CA ASP A 105 1.30 3.29 4.07
C ASP A 105 2.22 3.35 5.29
N PHE A 106 1.76 3.99 6.36
CA PHE A 106 2.47 4.05 7.63
C PHE A 106 2.39 2.71 8.35
N LYS A 107 3.51 1.98 8.44
CA LYS A 107 3.58 0.71 9.19
C LYS A 107 3.60 0.91 10.70
N ARG A 108 4.05 2.06 11.12
CA ARG A 108 3.86 2.65 12.45
C ARG A 108 3.48 4.10 12.25
N PHE A 109 2.59 4.59 13.08
CA PHE A 109 2.10 5.96 12.98
C PHE A 109 2.42 6.75 14.24
N SER A 110 2.96 7.94 14.06
CA SER A 110 2.89 9.06 14.99
C SER A 110 2.64 10.36 14.20
N PRO A 111 2.05 11.39 14.82
CA PRO A 111 1.90 12.69 14.17
C PRO A 111 3.22 13.26 13.66
N GLU A 112 4.28 13.16 14.46
CA GLU A 112 5.62 13.67 14.14
C GLU A 112 6.20 12.97 12.92
N PHE A 113 6.04 11.64 12.83
CA PHE A 113 6.49 10.88 11.67
C PHE A 113 5.71 11.23 10.42
N ALA A 114 4.39 11.40 10.53
CA ALA A 114 3.57 11.83 9.39
C ALA A 114 4.03 13.19 8.85
N GLU A 115 4.28 14.17 9.73
CA GLU A 115 4.78 15.50 9.32
C GLU A 115 6.17 15.42 8.66
N ASN A 116 7.08 14.60 9.19
CA ASN A 116 8.40 14.36 8.60
C ASN A 116 8.28 13.78 7.18
N VAL A 117 7.42 12.78 6.99
CA VAL A 117 7.15 12.18 5.68
C VAL A 117 6.59 13.22 4.72
N LEU A 118 5.56 13.98 5.11
CA LEU A 118 4.96 15.01 4.26
C LEU A 118 5.95 16.14 3.94
N ALA A 119 6.80 16.52 4.88
CA ALA A 119 7.88 17.47 4.63
C ALA A 119 8.86 16.97 3.56
N THR A 120 9.20 15.67 3.58
CA THR A 120 10.07 15.05 2.57
C THR A 120 9.43 15.09 1.17
N PHE A 121 8.13 14.84 1.04
CA PHE A 121 7.40 15.01 -0.22
C PHE A 121 7.43 16.45 -0.72
N ARG A 122 7.17 17.43 0.17
CA ARG A 122 7.25 18.86 -0.17
C ARG A 122 8.65 19.27 -0.63
N GLN A 123 9.70 18.80 0.04
CA GLN A 123 11.10 19.04 -0.35
C GLN A 123 11.45 18.45 -1.72
N ALA A 124 10.85 17.29 -2.07
CA ALA A 124 10.98 16.68 -3.38
C ALA A 124 10.17 17.40 -4.47
N GLY A 125 9.40 18.45 -4.12
CA GLY A 125 8.53 19.20 -5.05
C GLY A 125 7.29 18.42 -5.49
N ILE A 126 6.84 17.47 -4.69
CA ILE A 126 5.65 16.65 -4.98
C ILE A 126 4.44 17.27 -4.29
N ASP A 127 3.43 17.60 -5.11
CA ASP A 127 2.19 18.23 -4.65
C ASP A 127 1.31 17.27 -3.84
N GLU A 128 0.69 17.75 -2.77
CA GLU A 128 -0.16 16.95 -1.88
C GLU A 128 -1.39 16.34 -2.60
N SER A 129 -1.86 16.94 -3.70
CA SER A 129 -2.96 16.38 -4.51
C SER A 129 -2.61 15.02 -5.15
N ARG A 130 -1.32 14.72 -5.25
CA ARG A 130 -0.81 13.42 -5.74
C ARG A 130 -0.71 12.38 -4.64
N LEU A 131 -0.95 12.74 -3.37
CA LEU A 131 -0.79 11.85 -2.23
C LEU A 131 -2.12 11.21 -1.83
N MET A 132 -2.03 9.97 -1.38
CA MET A 132 -3.07 9.30 -0.62
C MET A 132 -2.42 8.54 0.55
N VAL A 133 -3.04 8.62 1.72
CA VAL A 133 -2.68 7.80 2.87
C VAL A 133 -3.62 6.62 2.92
N ALA A 134 -3.05 5.41 2.86
CA ALA A 134 -3.81 4.17 2.90
C ALA A 134 -3.28 3.28 4.02
N THR A 135 -4.13 2.94 4.98
CA THR A 135 -3.68 2.31 6.22
C THR A 135 -4.80 1.54 6.93
N PHE A 136 -4.40 0.63 7.82
CA PHE A 136 -5.28 0.02 8.83
C PHE A 136 -5.43 0.89 10.09
N SER A 137 -4.59 1.91 10.27
CA SER A 137 -4.55 2.72 11.50
C SER A 137 -5.67 3.77 11.53
N GLU A 138 -6.67 3.58 12.38
CA GLU A 138 -7.69 4.59 12.64
C GLU A 138 -7.08 5.91 13.15
N ALA A 139 -6.03 5.84 13.95
CA ALA A 139 -5.34 7.03 14.46
C ALA A 139 -4.72 7.84 13.32
N ALA A 140 -4.10 7.17 12.32
CA ALA A 140 -3.57 7.85 11.14
C ALA A 140 -4.70 8.46 10.29
N LEU A 141 -5.79 7.73 10.07
CA LEU A 141 -6.93 8.24 9.31
C LEU A 141 -7.57 9.46 9.97
N ALA A 142 -7.74 9.42 11.30
CA ALA A 142 -8.28 10.54 12.08
C ALA A 142 -7.37 11.77 12.00
N TYR A 143 -6.06 11.58 12.21
CA TYR A 143 -5.07 12.64 12.12
C TYR A 143 -5.06 13.31 10.74
N MET A 144 -5.01 12.48 9.68
CA MET A 144 -5.02 12.99 8.30
C MET A 144 -6.33 13.72 7.95
N ARG A 145 -7.46 13.28 8.51
CA ARG A 145 -8.74 13.99 8.35
C ARG A 145 -8.71 15.37 8.97
N GLU A 146 -8.12 15.49 10.13
CA GLU A 146 -8.11 16.74 10.93
C GLU A 146 -7.07 17.73 10.40
N HIS A 147 -5.84 17.28 10.13
CA HIS A 147 -4.70 18.15 9.83
C HIS A 147 -4.38 18.27 8.34
N HIS A 148 -4.70 17.26 7.53
CA HIS A 148 -4.43 17.22 6.09
C HIS A 148 -5.67 16.81 5.27
N PRO A 149 -6.78 17.56 5.35
CA PRO A 149 -8.05 17.16 4.73
C PRO A 149 -7.98 17.03 3.19
N ALA A 150 -7.04 17.71 2.53
CA ALA A 150 -6.81 17.63 1.10
C ALA A 150 -6.19 16.30 0.65
N ILE A 151 -5.44 15.61 1.53
CA ILE A 151 -4.85 14.31 1.23
C ILE A 151 -5.93 13.23 1.30
N ARG A 152 -6.03 12.43 0.23
CA ARG A 152 -7.01 11.34 0.16
C ARG A 152 -6.70 10.27 1.20
N ARG A 153 -7.75 9.76 1.85
CA ARG A 153 -7.66 8.69 2.85
C ARG A 153 -8.29 7.43 2.31
N VAL A 154 -7.56 6.33 2.37
CA VAL A 154 -7.99 5.00 1.93
C VAL A 154 -7.87 4.03 3.10
N GLY A 155 -8.95 3.37 3.45
CA GLY A 155 -8.95 2.36 4.52
C GLY A 155 -8.53 0.99 3.98
N HIS A 156 -7.52 0.35 4.59
CA HIS A 156 -7.24 -1.05 4.31
C HIS A 156 -8.28 -1.94 5.00
N VAL A 157 -8.91 -2.81 4.26
CA VAL A 157 -9.96 -3.71 4.76
C VAL A 157 -9.66 -5.16 4.45
N GLY A 158 -9.57 -5.96 5.50
CA GLY A 158 -9.62 -7.41 5.44
C GLY A 158 -10.91 -7.89 6.06
N ILE A 159 -11.58 -8.85 5.41
CA ILE A 159 -12.75 -9.58 5.94
C ILE A 159 -12.37 -11.05 6.01
N TRP A 160 -12.84 -11.77 7.01
CA TRP A 160 -12.62 -13.23 7.14
C TRP A 160 -13.73 -13.87 7.96
N GLN A 161 -13.88 -15.18 7.80
CA GLN A 161 -14.79 -15.97 8.62
C GLN A 161 -14.00 -16.82 9.62
N ASP A 162 -14.45 -16.81 10.87
CA ASP A 162 -14.08 -17.80 11.87
C ASP A 162 -15.00 -19.01 11.69
N GLU A 163 -14.50 -20.05 11.02
CA GLU A 163 -15.28 -21.24 10.68
C GLU A 163 -15.74 -22.02 11.93
N GLU A 164 -14.97 -22.03 13.02
CA GLU A 164 -15.31 -22.72 14.26
C GLU A 164 -16.51 -22.07 14.97
N ARG A 165 -16.61 -20.75 14.90
CA ARG A 165 -17.65 -19.96 15.55
C ARG A 165 -18.75 -19.51 14.61
N GLY A 166 -18.60 -19.74 13.31
CA GLY A 166 -19.53 -19.32 12.27
C GLY A 166 -19.75 -17.80 12.21
N ARG A 167 -18.74 -17.01 12.63
CA ARG A 167 -18.84 -15.55 12.68
C ARG A 167 -17.93 -14.91 11.66
N TRP A 168 -18.39 -13.77 11.16
CA TRP A 168 -17.61 -12.91 10.27
C TRP A 168 -16.90 -11.83 11.05
N HIS A 169 -15.72 -11.46 10.59
CA HIS A 169 -14.87 -10.43 11.15
C HIS A 169 -14.33 -9.54 10.04
N SER A 170 -14.00 -8.31 10.40
CA SER A 170 -13.19 -7.44 9.55
C SER A 170 -12.22 -6.62 10.38
N THR A 171 -11.30 -5.98 9.69
CA THR A 171 -10.37 -5.02 10.31
C THR A 171 -11.09 -3.76 10.83
N VAL A 172 -12.34 -3.52 10.40
CA VAL A 172 -13.10 -2.30 10.69
C VAL A 172 -14.38 -2.52 11.48
N GLY A 173 -14.99 -3.69 11.37
CA GLY A 173 -16.34 -3.95 11.93
C GLY A 173 -16.38 -4.88 13.14
N GLY A 174 -15.24 -5.32 13.66
CA GLY A 174 -15.21 -6.30 14.75
C GLY A 174 -15.79 -7.65 14.32
N SER A 175 -16.81 -8.17 15.06
CA SER A 175 -17.43 -9.48 14.82
C SER A 175 -18.91 -9.36 14.54
N SER A 176 -19.42 -10.04 13.53
CA SER A 176 -20.83 -10.06 13.12
C SER A 176 -21.36 -11.48 12.84
N ARG A 177 -22.68 -11.61 12.63
CA ARG A 177 -23.30 -12.87 12.24
C ARG A 177 -23.25 -13.09 10.74
N THR A 178 -23.31 -12.01 9.97
CA THR A 178 -23.31 -12.07 8.52
C THR A 178 -22.14 -11.30 7.93
N ARG A 179 -21.82 -11.61 6.70
CA ARG A 179 -20.80 -10.93 5.92
C ARG A 179 -21.26 -9.53 5.50
N GLU A 180 -22.55 -9.39 5.21
CA GLU A 180 -23.18 -8.12 4.83
C GLU A 180 -23.01 -7.07 5.93
N GLU A 181 -23.15 -7.46 7.21
CA GLU A 181 -22.89 -6.56 8.35
C GLU A 181 -21.45 -6.04 8.36
N GLN A 182 -20.46 -6.84 7.89
CA GLN A 182 -19.08 -6.39 7.76
C GLN A 182 -18.90 -5.40 6.60
N ILE A 183 -19.59 -5.61 5.48
CA ILE A 183 -19.57 -4.66 4.36
C ILE A 183 -20.21 -3.33 4.76
N GLU A 184 -21.31 -3.36 5.51
CA GLU A 184 -21.94 -2.14 6.07
C GLU A 184 -21.00 -1.40 7.03
N ALA A 185 -20.24 -2.11 7.85
CA ALA A 185 -19.23 -1.51 8.71
C ALA A 185 -18.15 -0.76 7.92
N VAL A 186 -17.80 -1.21 6.73
CA VAL A 186 -16.87 -0.49 5.82
C VAL A 186 -17.46 0.85 5.41
N VAL A 187 -18.75 0.90 5.10
CA VAL A 187 -19.45 2.16 4.78
C VAL A 187 -19.47 3.09 5.99
N GLY A 188 -19.73 2.58 7.19
CA GLY A 188 -19.64 3.36 8.44
C GLY A 188 -18.23 3.93 8.67
N TRP A 189 -17.21 3.20 8.29
CA TRP A 189 -15.83 3.66 8.41
C TRP A 189 -15.52 4.83 7.47
N ARG A 190 -16.07 4.79 6.21
CA ARG A 190 -16.05 5.93 5.29
C ARG A 190 -16.57 7.20 5.97
N ASP A 191 -17.73 7.13 6.57
CA ASP A 191 -18.39 8.30 7.16
C ASP A 191 -17.61 8.82 8.37
N ARG A 192 -17.10 7.90 9.20
CA ARG A 192 -16.32 8.23 10.39
C ARG A 192 -15.01 8.94 10.07
N PHE A 193 -14.28 8.52 9.04
CA PHE A 193 -12.95 9.04 8.70
C PHE A 193 -12.91 9.90 7.44
N GLY A 194 -14.05 10.09 6.78
CA GLY A 194 -14.13 10.83 5.51
C GLY A 194 -13.26 10.16 4.44
N LEU A 195 -13.39 8.84 4.28
CA LEU A 195 -12.58 8.10 3.34
C LEU A 195 -12.95 8.45 1.91
N PHE A 196 -11.92 8.66 1.08
CA PHE A 196 -12.04 8.69 -0.37
C PHE A 196 -12.34 7.29 -0.91
N GLY A 197 -11.72 6.26 -0.31
CA GLY A 197 -11.88 4.89 -0.78
C GLY A 197 -11.43 3.85 0.22
N VAL A 198 -11.51 2.60 -0.23
CA VAL A 198 -11.07 1.42 0.52
C VAL A 198 -10.19 0.52 -0.34
N ASN A 199 -9.28 -0.18 0.30
CA ASN A 199 -8.44 -1.20 -0.31
C ASN A 199 -8.82 -2.57 0.28
N MET A 200 -9.55 -3.37 -0.51
CA MET A 200 -10.17 -4.62 -0.08
C MET A 200 -9.29 -5.82 -0.40
N ARG A 201 -9.21 -6.78 0.53
CA ARG A 201 -8.50 -8.04 0.31
C ARG A 201 -9.34 -8.99 -0.53
N VAL A 202 -8.80 -9.44 -1.68
CA VAL A 202 -9.50 -10.39 -2.58
C VAL A 202 -9.05 -11.83 -2.46
N LEU A 203 -7.93 -12.11 -1.77
CA LEU A 203 -7.45 -13.47 -1.61
C LEU A 203 -8.48 -14.34 -0.88
N TYR A 204 -8.60 -15.60 -1.32
CA TYR A 204 -9.50 -16.62 -0.77
C TYR A 204 -10.99 -16.33 -0.98
N GLY A 205 -11.35 -15.53 -2.01
CA GLY A 205 -12.76 -15.29 -2.38
C GLY A 205 -13.59 -14.51 -1.35
N ILE A 206 -12.91 -13.82 -0.44
CA ILE A 206 -13.58 -13.12 0.67
C ILE A 206 -14.25 -11.82 0.22
N THR A 207 -13.59 -11.05 -0.64
CA THR A 207 -14.22 -9.90 -1.31
C THR A 207 -14.71 -10.35 -2.68
N THR A 208 -15.99 -10.21 -2.93
CA THR A 208 -16.60 -10.63 -4.20
C THR A 208 -16.79 -9.44 -5.14
N PRO A 209 -16.99 -9.69 -6.47
CA PRO A 209 -17.39 -8.65 -7.40
C PRO A 209 -18.66 -7.87 -6.97
N ALA A 210 -19.61 -8.55 -6.31
CA ALA A 210 -20.82 -7.90 -5.82
C ALA A 210 -20.54 -6.88 -4.71
N ASP A 211 -19.54 -7.14 -3.85
CA ASP A 211 -19.15 -6.17 -2.81
C ASP A 211 -18.50 -4.94 -3.43
N VAL A 212 -17.63 -5.13 -4.41
CA VAL A 212 -17.03 -4.03 -5.16
C VAL A 212 -18.10 -3.14 -5.75
N ALA A 213 -19.06 -3.74 -6.48
CA ALA A 213 -20.17 -3.01 -7.07
C ALA A 213 -21.04 -2.31 -6.01
N TYR A 214 -21.22 -2.92 -4.84
CA TYR A 214 -21.95 -2.29 -3.73
C TYR A 214 -21.21 -1.08 -3.18
N LEU A 215 -19.93 -1.21 -2.86
CA LEU A 215 -19.11 -0.13 -2.31
C LEU A 215 -18.95 1.04 -3.28
N GLN A 216 -18.86 0.76 -4.57
CA GLN A 216 -18.90 1.75 -5.64
C GLN A 216 -20.22 2.56 -5.64
N ARG A 217 -21.37 1.87 -5.51
CA ARG A 217 -22.67 2.56 -5.39
C ARG A 217 -22.78 3.42 -4.13
N GLN A 218 -22.00 3.10 -3.08
CA GLN A 218 -21.87 3.93 -1.89
C GLN A 218 -20.92 5.13 -2.07
N GLY A 219 -20.36 5.32 -3.27
CA GLY A 219 -19.47 6.43 -3.59
C GLY A 219 -18.02 6.25 -3.12
N LEU A 220 -17.61 5.02 -2.80
CA LEU A 220 -16.24 4.71 -2.45
C LEU A 220 -15.43 4.38 -3.70
N TRP A 221 -14.23 4.92 -3.80
CA TRP A 221 -13.17 4.40 -4.66
C TRP A 221 -12.70 3.06 -4.10
N VAL A 222 -12.66 2.02 -4.94
CA VAL A 222 -12.35 0.66 -4.50
C VAL A 222 -11.10 0.15 -5.18
N SER A 223 -10.06 -0.10 -4.39
CA SER A 223 -8.87 -0.85 -4.82
C SER A 223 -8.85 -2.24 -4.21
N LEU A 224 -8.13 -3.14 -4.86
CA LEU A 224 -8.08 -4.55 -4.47
C LEU A 224 -6.64 -5.04 -4.30
N TRP A 225 -6.42 -5.90 -3.28
CA TRP A 225 -5.11 -6.50 -2.97
C TRP A 225 -5.24 -7.96 -2.51
N PHE A 226 -4.44 -8.91 -2.98
CA PHE A 226 -3.53 -8.76 -4.10
C PHE A 226 -4.18 -9.33 -5.36
N VAL A 227 -4.07 -8.62 -6.45
CA VAL A 227 -4.51 -9.12 -7.75
C VAL A 227 -3.31 -9.83 -8.39
N GLN A 228 -3.45 -11.16 -8.57
CA GLN A 228 -2.33 -12.03 -8.94
C GLN A 228 -2.40 -12.55 -10.37
N SER A 229 -3.54 -12.34 -11.07
CA SER A 229 -3.68 -12.80 -12.45
C SER A 229 -4.44 -11.80 -13.32
N ALA A 230 -4.28 -11.97 -14.63
CA ALA A 230 -4.99 -11.20 -15.64
C ALA A 230 -6.52 -11.42 -15.58
N GLU A 231 -6.94 -12.67 -15.33
CA GLU A 231 -8.35 -13.06 -15.23
C GLU A 231 -9.01 -12.40 -14.02
N MET A 232 -8.35 -12.45 -12.86
CA MET A 232 -8.82 -11.77 -11.64
C MET A 232 -8.93 -10.26 -11.87
N ALA A 233 -7.95 -9.64 -12.52
CA ALA A 233 -8.00 -8.21 -12.85
C ALA A 233 -9.20 -7.88 -13.74
N ALA A 234 -9.48 -8.70 -14.76
CA ALA A 234 -10.61 -8.51 -15.67
C ALA A 234 -11.96 -8.65 -14.93
N GLU A 235 -12.13 -9.69 -14.11
CA GLU A 235 -13.35 -9.95 -13.35
C GLU A 235 -13.70 -8.77 -12.44
N TYR A 236 -12.75 -8.27 -11.69
CA TYR A 236 -13.02 -7.16 -10.75
C TYR A 236 -13.08 -5.79 -11.42
N ARG A 237 -12.43 -5.59 -12.58
CA ARG A 237 -12.66 -4.42 -13.42
C ARG A 237 -14.12 -4.35 -13.85
N ASP A 238 -14.67 -5.47 -14.31
CA ASP A 238 -16.07 -5.53 -14.78
C ASP A 238 -17.06 -5.30 -13.62
N ALA A 239 -16.66 -5.56 -12.39
CA ALA A 239 -17.38 -5.20 -11.18
C ALA A 239 -17.24 -3.72 -10.78
N GLY A 240 -16.37 -2.96 -11.43
CA GLY A 240 -16.16 -1.54 -11.19
C GLY A 240 -14.99 -1.19 -10.28
N ALA A 241 -14.04 -2.11 -10.01
CA ALA A 241 -12.86 -1.79 -9.23
C ALA A 241 -12.00 -0.70 -9.92
N ASP A 242 -11.59 0.30 -9.16
CA ASP A 242 -10.83 1.45 -9.66
C ASP A 242 -9.35 1.19 -9.78
N ALA A 243 -8.79 0.33 -8.91
CA ALA A 243 -7.36 0.06 -8.90
C ALA A 243 -7.03 -1.35 -8.37
N PHE A 244 -5.87 -1.83 -8.80
CA PHE A 244 -5.35 -3.14 -8.46
C PHE A 244 -3.94 -3.02 -7.88
N VAL A 245 -3.77 -3.49 -6.65
CA VAL A 245 -2.46 -3.59 -5.98
C VAL A 245 -1.85 -4.94 -6.37
N THR A 246 -0.72 -4.90 -7.03
CA THR A 246 -0.07 -6.10 -7.58
C THR A 246 1.45 -5.98 -7.55
N ASP A 247 2.11 -7.13 -7.43
CA ASP A 247 3.54 -7.27 -7.68
C ASP A 247 3.84 -7.43 -9.19
N HIS A 248 2.82 -7.78 -10.01
CA HIS A 248 2.90 -8.10 -11.43
C HIS A 248 2.21 -7.03 -12.31
N VAL A 249 2.69 -5.79 -12.28
CA VAL A 249 2.06 -4.65 -12.99
C VAL A 249 1.89 -4.93 -14.48
N SER A 250 2.92 -5.45 -15.15
CA SER A 250 2.89 -5.72 -16.58
C SER A 250 1.87 -6.80 -16.97
N GLU A 251 1.72 -7.85 -16.15
CA GLU A 251 0.76 -8.92 -16.37
C GLU A 251 -0.69 -8.43 -16.16
N ALA A 252 -0.93 -7.72 -15.06
CA ALA A 252 -2.23 -7.15 -14.77
C ALA A 252 -2.68 -6.16 -15.87
N ARG A 253 -1.77 -5.31 -16.38
CA ARG A 253 -2.05 -4.43 -17.53
C ARG A 253 -2.50 -5.20 -18.76
N ARG A 254 -1.81 -6.33 -19.11
CA ARG A 254 -2.24 -7.18 -20.22
C ARG A 254 -3.66 -7.72 -20.04
N GLY A 255 -4.00 -8.20 -18.84
CA GLY A 255 -5.35 -8.68 -18.52
C GLY A 255 -6.43 -7.62 -18.64
N LEU A 256 -6.08 -6.36 -18.41
CA LEU A 256 -6.98 -5.22 -18.57
C LEU A 256 -7.03 -4.67 -20.00
N GLY A 257 -6.25 -5.22 -20.93
CA GLY A 257 -6.12 -4.69 -22.29
C GLY A 257 -5.41 -3.31 -22.35
N ILE A 258 -4.67 -2.95 -21.30
CA ILE A 258 -3.91 -1.69 -21.25
C ILE A 258 -2.57 -1.93 -21.95
N PRO A 259 -2.24 -1.16 -23.01
CA PRO A 259 -1.01 -1.36 -23.74
C PRO A 259 0.23 -1.11 -22.84
N PRO A 260 1.37 -1.71 -23.17
CA PRO A 260 2.62 -1.38 -22.53
C PRO A 260 2.92 0.13 -22.72
N PRO A 261 3.67 0.74 -21.78
CA PRO A 261 4.08 2.13 -21.93
C PRO A 261 4.87 2.29 -23.25
N SER A 262 4.58 3.39 -23.96
CA SER A 262 5.44 3.78 -25.09
C SER A 262 6.83 4.11 -24.56
N ARG A 263 7.85 3.45 -25.10
CA ARG A 263 9.26 3.70 -24.77
C ARG A 263 9.71 5.07 -25.24
#